data_0af5eda18af162d355dd876ad7d96224
#
_entry.id   0af5eda18af162d355dd876ad7d96224
#
_cell.length_a   1.000
_cell.length_b   1.000
_cell.length_c   1.000
_cell.angle_alpha   90.00
_cell.angle_beta   90.00
_cell.angle_gamma   90.00
#
_symmetry.space_group_name_H-M   'P 1'
#
loop_
_entity.id
_entity.type
_entity.pdbx_description
1 polymer ?
#
loop_
_entity_poly.entity_id
_entity_poly.type
_entity_poly.pdbx_seq_one_letter_code
_entity_poly.pdbx_strand_id
1 'polypeptide(L)' 'MNDEGALREIAAQVIAANPKAVEDYKGGKEKALGALVGQIMKAMKGKANPGMVNQMLRDMLK' A
#
# COMPACT_ATOMS: atom_id res chain seq x y z
N MET A 1 -14.79 -7.96 -12.91
CA MET A 1 -14.07 -7.58 -11.69
C MET A 1 -12.73 -8.29 -11.64
N ASN A 2 -11.65 -7.57 -11.57
CA ASN A 2 -10.37 -8.21 -11.36
C ASN A 2 -9.79 -7.79 -10.02
N ASP A 3 -8.96 -8.66 -9.47
CA ASP A 3 -8.37 -8.44 -8.15
C ASP A 3 -7.43 -7.24 -8.13
N GLU A 4 -6.84 -6.88 -9.27
CA GLU A 4 -5.95 -5.73 -9.38
C GLU A 4 -6.69 -4.42 -9.16
N GLY A 5 -7.89 -4.30 -9.69
CA GLY A 5 -8.70 -3.10 -9.49
C GLY A 5 -9.08 -2.91 -8.03
N ALA A 6 -9.51 -4.00 -7.38
CA ALA A 6 -9.85 -3.97 -5.97
C ALA A 6 -8.63 -3.65 -5.10
N LEU A 7 -7.49 -4.25 -5.45
CA LEU A 7 -6.25 -4.01 -4.71
C LEU A 7 -5.80 -2.55 -4.80
N ARG A 8 -5.87 -1.97 -6.00
CA ARG A 8 -5.51 -0.56 -6.19
C ARG A 8 -6.42 0.35 -5.41
N GLU A 9 -7.71 0.05 -5.40
CA GLU A 9 -8.68 0.86 -4.66
C GLU A 9 -8.39 0.84 -3.16
N ILE A 10 -8.12 -0.34 -2.63
CA ILE A 10 -7.77 -0.49 -1.23
C ILE A 10 -6.45 0.24 -0.93
N ALA A 11 -5.47 0.10 -1.80
CA ALA A 11 -4.20 0.81 -1.64
C ALA A 11 -4.41 2.33 -1.62
N ALA A 12 -5.25 2.85 -2.51
CA ALA A 12 -5.55 4.26 -2.54
C ALA A 12 -6.22 4.72 -1.24
N GLN A 13 -7.13 3.92 -0.70
CA GLN A 13 -7.79 4.22 0.57
C GLN A 13 -6.79 4.24 1.73
N VAL A 14 -5.88 3.26 1.76
CA VAL A 14 -4.85 3.18 2.80
C VAL A 14 -3.93 4.39 2.71
N ILE A 15 -3.53 4.77 1.52
CA ILE A 15 -2.68 5.94 1.30
C ILE A 15 -3.40 7.20 1.81
N ALA A 16 -4.66 7.36 1.48
CA ALA A 16 -5.44 8.52 1.89
C ALA A 16 -5.64 8.55 3.40
N ALA A 17 -5.76 7.39 4.04
CA ALA A 17 -5.97 7.29 5.49
C ALA A 17 -4.66 7.48 6.28
N ASN A 18 -3.51 7.37 5.62
CA ASN A 18 -2.20 7.44 6.27
C ASN A 18 -1.27 8.43 5.58
N PRO A 19 -1.65 9.71 5.51
CA PRO A 19 -0.84 10.71 4.80
C PRO A 19 0.55 10.86 5.40
N LYS A 20 0.68 10.70 6.70
CA LYS A 20 1.95 10.81 7.39
C LYS A 20 2.92 9.70 6.99
N ALA A 21 2.41 8.47 6.89
CA ALA A 21 3.23 7.34 6.44
C ALA A 21 3.69 7.52 5.01
N VAL A 22 2.83 8.05 4.16
CA VAL A 22 3.18 8.37 2.76
C VAL A 22 4.29 9.41 2.72
N GLU A 23 4.15 10.46 3.52
CA GLU A 23 5.13 11.52 3.60
C GLU A 23 6.48 10.99 4.08
N ASP A 24 6.46 10.14 5.11
CA ASP A 24 7.67 9.52 5.65
C ASP A 24 8.35 8.65 4.60
N TYR A 25 7.58 7.88 3.86
CA TYR A 25 8.14 7.03 2.80
C TYR A 25 8.81 7.90 1.72
N LYS A 26 8.15 8.95 1.30
CA LYS A 26 8.70 9.87 0.28
C LYS A 26 9.93 10.59 0.79
N GLY A 27 10.05 10.75 2.10
CA GLY A 27 11.22 11.32 2.74
C GLY A 27 12.39 10.36 2.91
N GLY A 28 12.22 9.10 2.52
CA GLY A 28 13.28 8.11 2.55
C GLY A 28 13.11 6.99 3.56
N LYS A 29 12.00 6.96 4.30
CA LYS A 29 11.76 5.90 5.30
C LYS A 29 11.05 4.71 4.69
N GLU A 30 11.80 3.67 4.37
CA GLU A 30 11.22 2.45 3.83
C GLU A 30 10.30 1.72 4.82
N LYS A 31 10.51 1.91 6.11
CA LYS A 31 9.64 1.32 7.12
C LYS A 31 8.20 1.79 6.99
N ALA A 32 7.99 3.01 6.53
CA ALA A 32 6.65 3.53 6.31
C ALA A 32 5.92 2.74 5.22
N LEU A 33 6.66 2.31 4.20
CA LEU A 33 6.07 1.46 3.16
C LEU A 33 5.60 0.12 3.74
N GLY A 34 6.40 -0.48 4.62
CA GLY A 34 6.01 -1.72 5.27
C GLY A 34 4.72 -1.59 6.06
N ALA A 35 4.52 -0.46 6.74
CA ALA A 35 3.29 -0.20 7.48
C ALA A 35 2.09 -0.12 6.54
N LEU A 36 2.25 0.53 5.39
CA LEU A 36 1.19 0.62 4.39
C LEU A 36 0.87 -0.76 3.80
N VAL A 37 1.90 -1.53 3.47
CA VAL A 37 1.72 -2.89 2.96
C VAL A 37 0.96 -3.73 3.99
N GLY A 38 1.33 -3.63 5.26
CA GLY A 38 0.65 -4.38 6.32
C GLY A 38 -0.82 -4.06 6.41
N GLN A 39 -1.18 -2.79 6.30
CA GLN A 39 -2.58 -2.37 6.32
C GLN A 39 -3.36 -2.91 5.13
N ILE A 40 -2.75 -2.86 3.95
CA ILE A 40 -3.38 -3.40 2.73
C ILE A 40 -3.59 -4.90 2.86
N MET A 41 -2.57 -5.61 3.34
CA MET A 41 -2.67 -7.06 3.54
C MET A 41 -3.79 -7.40 4.51
N LYS A 42 -3.93 -6.62 5.58
CA LYS A 42 -5.00 -6.81 6.55
C LYS A 42 -6.37 -6.58 5.90
N ALA A 43 -6.51 -5.53 5.10
CA ALA A 43 -7.75 -5.22 4.40
C ALA A 43 -8.11 -6.31 3.38
N MET A 44 -7.11 -6.91 2.76
CA MET A 44 -7.30 -7.99 1.79
C MET A 44 -7.39 -9.36 2.46
N LYS A 45 -7.31 -9.41 3.79
CA LYS A 45 -7.35 -10.65 4.57
C LYS A 45 -6.29 -11.66 4.16
N GLY A 46 -5.11 -11.17 3.81
CA GLY A 46 -3.99 -12.02 3.42
C GLY A 46 -4.08 -12.61 2.02
N LYS A 47 -5.07 -12.20 1.24
CA LYS A 47 -5.28 -12.74 -0.10
C LYS A 47 -4.42 -12.08 -1.17
N ALA A 48 -3.73 -11.00 -0.84
CA ALA A 48 -2.85 -10.31 -1.77
C ALA A 48 -1.41 -10.76 -1.56
N ASN A 49 -0.62 -10.71 -2.64
CA ASN A 49 0.81 -11.02 -2.57
C ASN A 49 1.55 -9.81 -2.02
N PRO A 50 2.27 -9.94 -0.88
CA PRO A 50 2.96 -8.78 -0.30
C PRO A 50 4.00 -8.15 -1.21
N GLY A 51 4.70 -8.95 -2.01
CA GLY A 51 5.66 -8.42 -2.98
C GLY A 51 4.98 -7.56 -4.04
N MET A 52 3.82 -8.01 -4.51
CA MET A 52 3.03 -7.28 -5.49
C MET A 52 2.47 -5.99 -4.90
N VAL A 53 1.98 -6.04 -3.67
CA VAL A 53 1.48 -4.86 -2.97
C VAL A 53 2.61 -3.84 -2.78
N ASN A 54 3.78 -4.31 -2.39
CA ASN A 54 4.96 -3.46 -2.21
C ASN A 54 5.30 -2.75 -3.52
N GLN A 55 5.39 -3.49 -4.61
CA GLN A 55 5.70 -2.94 -5.92
C GLN A 55 4.65 -1.91 -6.37
N MET A 56 3.39 -2.24 -6.17
CA MET A 56 2.29 -1.37 -6.54
C MET A 56 2.33 -0.05 -5.75
N LEU A 57 2.59 -0.13 -4.46
CA LEU A 57 2.70 1.07 -3.62
C LEU A 57 3.86 1.95 -4.06
N ARG A 58 4.99 1.36 -4.38
CA ARG A 58 6.14 2.12 -4.87
C ARG A 58 5.80 2.89 -6.14
N ASP A 59 5.05 2.26 -7.04
CA ASP A 59 4.61 2.90 -8.27
C ASP A 59 3.61 4.02 -8.00
N MET A 60 2.69 3.80 -7.08
CA MET A 60 1.68 4.79 -6.75
C MET A 60 2.24 6.00 -5.99
N LEU A 61 3.33 5.80 -5.26
CA LEU A 61 3.93 6.84 -4.42
C LEU A 61 5.16 7.50 -5.05
N LYS A 62 5.43 7.21 -6.28
CA LYS A 62 6.53 7.85 -7.01
C LYS A 62 6.44 9.36 -7.02
#